data_7da547831043788181ec13f105979f1f
#
_entry.id   7da547831043788181ec13f105979f1f
#
_cell.length_a   1.000
_cell.length_b   1.000
_cell.length_c   1.000
_cell.angle_alpha   90.00
_cell.angle_beta   90.00
_cell.angle_gamma   90.00
#
_symmetry.space_group_name_H-M   'P 1'
#
loop_
_entity.id
_entity.type
_entity.pdbx_description
1 polymer ?
#
loop_
_entity_poly.entity_id
_entity_poly.type
_entity_poly.pdbx_seq_one_letter_code
_entity_poly.pdbx_strand_id
1 'polypeptide(L)'
;MIEEADFETYLFVSKKKFEIFLLDKKNFKNLYNEELVIDNNYEDLNDLSKFLDKNLYKIEKLVGSFIKNIILIIKNEENLQVSISFKKKNYEGGINHKFLENNLTELKDLFKENYLDHKIMHMVIVNYIVNEKKHSLLDSSIGGEYLGLEVNFIAIENSLVFALDKVLEKYQTQVSQYMCGDYIKKFFKEDE
;
A
#
# COMPACT_ATOMS: atom_id res chain seq x y z
N MET A 1 -29.96 0.67 -7.20
CA MET A 1 -28.52 0.93 -7.17
C MET A 1 -28.16 1.07 -5.71
N ILE A 2 -27.40 0.13 -5.17
CA ILE A 2 -26.81 0.26 -3.83
C ILE A 2 -25.74 1.32 -4.03
N GLU A 3 -25.90 2.51 -3.47
CA GLU A 3 -24.81 3.49 -3.39
C GLU A 3 -23.64 2.80 -2.70
N GLU A 4 -22.50 2.70 -3.37
CA GLU A 4 -21.24 2.28 -2.74
C GLU A 4 -21.02 3.17 -1.54
N ALA A 5 -20.74 2.57 -0.40
CA ALA A 5 -20.54 3.32 0.83
C ALA A 5 -19.43 4.35 0.62
N ASP A 6 -19.76 5.63 0.76
CA ASP A 6 -18.82 6.76 0.64
C ASP A 6 -17.80 6.81 1.80
N PHE A 7 -17.61 5.68 2.51
CA PHE A 7 -16.74 5.57 3.67
C PHE A 7 -15.59 4.62 3.43
N GLU A 8 -14.42 4.97 3.95
CA GLU A 8 -13.25 4.08 4.01
C GLU A 8 -12.77 3.93 5.45
N THR A 9 -12.53 2.69 5.86
CA THR A 9 -11.95 2.37 7.16
C THR A 9 -10.47 2.07 6.99
N TYR A 10 -9.64 2.72 7.79
CA TYR A 10 -8.20 2.56 7.81
C TYR A 10 -7.77 2.00 9.16
N LEU A 11 -6.88 1.03 9.14
CA LEU A 11 -6.23 0.49 10.33
C LEU A 11 -4.72 0.71 10.20
N PHE A 12 -4.16 1.50 11.09
CA PHE A 12 -2.73 1.69 11.21
C PHE A 12 -2.16 0.73 12.26
N VAL A 13 -1.11 0.00 11.88
CA VAL A 13 -0.42 -0.96 12.73
C VAL A 13 1.07 -0.64 12.80
N SER A 14 1.60 -0.46 14.01
CA SER A 14 3.03 -0.27 14.25
C SER A 14 3.46 -1.00 15.52
N LYS A 15 4.76 -1.14 15.75
CA LYS A 15 5.33 -1.73 16.99
C LYS A 15 4.89 -1.01 18.27
N LYS A 16 4.44 0.23 18.18
CA LYS A 16 4.14 1.09 19.35
C LYS A 16 2.68 1.47 19.46
N LYS A 17 1.90 1.35 18.40
CA LYS A 17 0.48 1.73 18.46
C LYS A 17 -0.35 1.09 17.38
N PHE A 18 -1.64 0.92 17.67
CA PHE A 18 -2.71 0.72 16.72
C PHE A 18 -3.55 1.99 16.63
N GLU A 19 -4.04 2.29 15.44
CA GLU A 19 -4.96 3.40 15.24
C GLU A 19 -5.98 2.99 14.17
N ILE A 20 -7.25 3.26 14.42
CA ILE A 20 -8.33 3.01 13.46
C ILE A 20 -9.09 4.29 13.20
N PHE A 21 -9.35 4.60 11.94
CA PHE A 21 -10.14 5.76 11.59
C PHE A 21 -11.07 5.48 10.42
N LEU A 22 -12.19 6.21 10.41
CA LEU A 22 -13.23 6.18 9.39
C LEU A 22 -13.26 7.51 8.64
N LEU A 23 -13.02 7.46 7.35
CA LEU A 23 -13.04 8.61 6.45
C LEU A 23 -14.34 8.63 5.64
N ASP A 24 -15.06 9.76 5.69
CA ASP A 24 -16.07 10.11 4.70
C ASP A 24 -15.37 10.65 3.43
N LYS A 25 -15.38 9.87 2.36
CA LYS A 25 -14.69 10.23 1.09
C LYS A 25 -15.35 11.41 0.39
N LYS A 26 -16.64 11.58 0.57
CA LYS A 26 -17.41 12.64 -0.10
C LYS A 26 -17.11 14.02 0.47
N ASN A 27 -16.97 14.09 1.80
CA ASN A 27 -16.73 15.33 2.52
C ASN A 27 -15.28 15.47 3.02
N PHE A 28 -14.42 14.48 2.78
CA PHE A 28 -13.04 14.40 3.29
C PHE A 28 -12.97 14.63 4.80
N LYS A 29 -13.93 14.06 5.53
CA LYS A 29 -14.06 14.25 6.97
C LYS A 29 -13.77 12.94 7.71
N ASN A 30 -12.91 13.05 8.72
CA ASN A 30 -12.72 11.96 9.67
C ASN A 30 -13.92 11.89 10.62
N LEU A 31 -14.67 10.79 10.58
CA LEU A 31 -15.87 10.56 11.38
C LEU A 31 -15.59 9.79 12.68
N TYR A 32 -14.50 9.05 12.71
CA TYR A 32 -14.07 8.25 13.85
C TYR A 32 -12.56 8.13 13.87
N ASN A 33 -11.98 8.29 15.04
CA ASN A 33 -10.56 8.05 15.27
C ASN A 33 -10.36 7.55 16.70
N GLU A 34 -9.66 6.44 16.84
CA GLU A 34 -9.22 5.89 18.12
C GLU A 34 -7.82 5.31 17.98
N GLU A 35 -7.00 5.46 19.01
CA GLU A 35 -5.66 4.89 19.07
C GLU A 35 -5.45 4.10 20.36
N LEU A 36 -4.56 3.12 20.30
CA LEU A 36 -4.05 2.36 21.42
C LEU A 36 -2.52 2.34 21.36
N VAL A 37 -1.89 2.93 22.35
CA VAL A 37 -0.43 2.83 22.53
C VAL A 37 -0.12 1.47 23.16
N ILE A 38 0.92 0.80 22.64
CA ILE A 38 1.36 -0.53 23.07
C ILE A 38 2.71 -0.38 23.73
N ASP A 39 2.83 -0.88 24.96
CA ASP A 39 4.08 -0.86 25.73
C ASP A 39 5.03 -2.01 25.33
N ASN A 40 4.48 -3.11 24.81
CA ASN A 40 5.23 -4.28 24.37
C ASN A 40 5.19 -4.38 22.83
N ASN A 41 6.26 -4.91 22.22
CA ASN A 41 6.28 -5.20 20.79
C ASN A 41 5.07 -6.07 20.40
N TYR A 42 4.43 -5.78 19.25
CA TYR A 42 3.23 -6.49 18.76
C TYR A 42 3.47 -7.95 18.31
N GLU A 43 4.42 -8.65 18.90
CA GLU A 43 4.59 -10.09 18.68
C GLU A 43 3.32 -10.88 19.05
N ASP A 44 2.51 -10.34 19.96
CA ASP A 44 1.20 -10.87 20.31
C ASP A 44 0.06 -9.97 19.76
N LEU A 45 -0.58 -10.41 18.66
CA LEU A 45 -1.72 -9.72 18.05
C LEU A 45 -3.01 -9.78 18.89
N ASN A 46 -2.96 -10.29 20.13
CA ASN A 46 -4.12 -10.30 21.04
C ASN A 46 -4.58 -8.89 21.38
N ASP A 47 -3.65 -7.95 21.55
CA ASP A 47 -4.03 -6.56 21.84
C ASP A 47 -4.67 -5.88 20.62
N LEU A 48 -4.26 -6.25 19.40
CA LEU A 48 -4.95 -5.83 18.19
C LEU A 48 -6.39 -6.39 18.15
N SER A 49 -6.59 -7.67 18.49
CA SER A 49 -7.94 -8.24 18.57
C SER A 49 -8.82 -7.48 19.55
N LYS A 50 -8.35 -7.21 20.79
CA LYS A 50 -9.10 -6.43 21.79
C LYS A 50 -9.42 -5.00 21.32
N PHE A 51 -8.46 -4.38 20.62
CA PHE A 51 -8.65 -3.05 20.04
C PHE A 51 -9.73 -3.06 18.96
N LEU A 52 -9.75 -4.06 18.09
CA LEU A 52 -10.75 -4.21 17.04
C LEU A 52 -12.14 -4.54 17.62
N ASP A 53 -12.24 -5.42 18.62
CA ASP A 53 -13.49 -5.74 19.33
C ASP A 53 -14.21 -4.47 19.80
N LYS A 54 -13.45 -3.54 20.36
CA LYS A 54 -13.99 -2.29 20.88
C LYS A 54 -14.41 -1.30 19.80
N ASN A 55 -13.67 -1.26 18.68
CA ASN A 55 -13.77 -0.14 17.75
C ASN A 55 -14.57 -0.48 16.49
N LEU A 56 -14.49 -1.69 15.93
CA LEU A 56 -15.25 -2.06 14.74
C LEU A 56 -16.76 -1.91 14.96
N TYR A 57 -17.28 -2.41 16.08
CA TYR A 57 -18.71 -2.26 16.40
C TYR A 57 -19.16 -0.79 16.44
N LYS A 58 -18.32 0.11 16.97
CA LYS A 58 -18.66 1.55 17.01
C LYS A 58 -18.71 2.16 15.61
N ILE A 59 -17.76 1.77 14.74
CA ILE A 59 -17.71 2.23 13.34
C ILE A 59 -18.92 1.70 12.59
N GLU A 60 -19.24 0.41 12.71
CA GLU A 60 -20.41 -0.22 12.09
C GLU A 60 -21.71 0.44 12.50
N LYS A 61 -21.83 0.82 13.77
CA LYS A 61 -22.98 1.59 14.26
C LYS A 61 -23.08 2.98 13.65
N LEU A 62 -21.94 3.64 13.37
CA LEU A 62 -21.91 4.95 12.71
C LEU A 62 -22.31 4.88 11.24
N VAL A 63 -21.84 3.86 10.51
CA VAL A 63 -22.13 3.70 9.07
C VAL A 63 -23.42 2.92 8.82
N GLY A 64 -23.99 2.25 9.83
CA GLY A 64 -25.20 1.46 9.71
C GLY A 64 -25.05 0.13 8.95
N SER A 65 -23.81 -0.33 8.74
CA SER A 65 -23.50 -1.58 8.01
C SER A 65 -22.20 -2.20 8.51
N PHE A 66 -22.02 -3.51 8.25
CA PHE A 66 -20.78 -4.23 8.58
C PHE A 66 -19.60 -3.72 7.74
N ILE A 67 -18.43 -3.62 8.38
CA ILE A 67 -17.17 -3.25 7.72
C ILE A 67 -16.57 -4.47 7.05
N LYS A 68 -16.78 -4.60 5.74
CA LYS A 68 -16.29 -5.73 4.94
C LYS A 68 -14.83 -5.56 4.52
N ASN A 69 -14.41 -4.33 4.30
CA ASN A 69 -13.09 -4.00 3.77
C ASN A 69 -12.39 -2.95 4.62
N ILE A 70 -11.09 -3.11 4.77
CA ILE A 70 -10.23 -2.17 5.50
C ILE A 70 -8.94 -1.93 4.71
N ILE A 71 -8.44 -0.70 4.73
CA ILE A 71 -7.11 -0.36 4.23
C ILE A 71 -6.15 -0.48 5.40
N LEU A 72 -5.14 -1.32 5.25
CA LEU A 72 -4.17 -1.60 6.30
C LEU A 72 -2.87 -0.83 6.04
N ILE A 73 -2.55 0.10 6.93
CA ILE A 73 -1.32 0.90 6.89
C ILE A 73 -0.35 0.32 7.91
N ILE A 74 0.78 -0.20 7.43
CA ILE A 74 1.78 -0.85 8.28
C ILE A 74 3.03 0.00 8.36
N LYS A 75 3.43 0.35 9.57
CA LYS A 75 4.75 0.91 9.86
C LYS A 75 5.63 -0.17 10.46
N ASN A 76 6.46 -0.78 9.61
CA ASN A 76 7.46 -1.77 10.00
C ASN A 76 8.83 -1.36 9.48
N GLU A 77 9.83 -1.34 10.37
CA GLU A 77 11.23 -1.01 10.02
C GLU A 77 11.89 -2.11 9.17
N GLU A 78 11.31 -3.31 9.19
CA GLU A 78 11.80 -4.49 8.47
C GLU A 78 11.17 -4.66 7.07
N ASN A 79 10.47 -3.62 6.57
CA ASN A 79 9.92 -3.65 5.21
C ASN A 79 11.06 -3.79 4.19
N LEU A 80 10.93 -4.79 3.31
CA LEU A 80 11.88 -5.00 2.22
C LEU A 80 11.75 -3.86 1.20
N GLN A 81 12.88 -3.25 0.84
CA GLN A 81 12.96 -2.27 -0.25
C GLN A 81 13.97 -2.76 -1.28
N VAL A 82 13.52 -2.93 -2.52
CA VAL A 82 14.33 -3.43 -3.63
C VAL A 82 14.14 -2.53 -4.84
N SER A 83 15.24 -2.03 -5.39
CA SER A 83 15.23 -1.31 -6.66
C SER A 83 15.57 -2.26 -7.80
N ILE A 84 14.68 -2.39 -8.76
CA ILE A 84 14.87 -3.18 -9.96
C ILE A 84 14.83 -2.24 -11.17
N SER A 85 15.80 -2.38 -12.05
CA SER A 85 15.84 -1.62 -13.29
C SER A 85 15.99 -2.56 -14.48
N PHE A 86 15.37 -2.19 -15.59
CA PHE A 86 15.61 -2.85 -16.87
C PHE A 86 15.78 -1.82 -17.97
N LYS A 87 16.33 -2.28 -19.09
CA LYS A 87 16.50 -1.51 -20.31
C LYS A 87 16.22 -2.42 -21.50
N LYS A 88 15.38 -1.97 -22.43
CA LYS A 88 15.02 -2.70 -23.64
C LYS A 88 15.20 -1.84 -24.87
N LYS A 89 15.49 -2.47 -26.01
CA LYS A 89 15.46 -1.80 -27.31
C LYS A 89 14.03 -1.43 -27.64
N ASN A 90 13.84 -0.19 -28.03
CA ASN A 90 12.54 0.34 -28.40
C ASN A 90 12.31 0.19 -29.91
N TYR A 91 11.26 -0.52 -30.28
CA TYR A 91 10.86 -0.72 -31.67
C TYR A 91 9.65 0.13 -32.06
N GLU A 92 8.98 0.78 -31.09
CA GLU A 92 7.69 1.46 -31.27
C GLU A 92 7.74 2.99 -31.14
N GLY A 93 8.93 3.58 -30.98
CA GLY A 93 9.14 5.04 -31.08
C GLY A 93 8.96 5.86 -29.80
N GLY A 94 8.22 5.45 -28.78
CA GLY A 94 8.02 6.25 -27.56
C GLY A 94 7.58 5.45 -26.35
N ILE A 95 7.68 6.08 -25.17
CA ILE A 95 7.12 5.52 -23.93
C ILE A 95 5.63 5.86 -23.92
N ASN A 96 4.78 4.87 -24.14
CA ASN A 96 3.34 4.99 -24.05
C ASN A 96 2.79 4.18 -22.87
N HIS A 97 1.49 4.33 -22.59
CA HIS A 97 0.82 3.63 -21.49
C HIS A 97 0.99 2.10 -21.56
N LYS A 98 0.86 1.53 -22.76
CA LYS A 98 1.00 0.08 -22.99
C LYS A 98 2.43 -0.40 -22.69
N PHE A 99 3.44 0.39 -23.07
CA PHE A 99 4.84 0.11 -22.72
C PHE A 99 5.01 0.07 -21.20
N LEU A 100 4.48 1.06 -20.48
CA LEU A 100 4.57 1.12 -19.01
C LEU A 100 3.88 -0.07 -18.35
N GLU A 101 2.64 -0.38 -18.73
CA GLU A 101 1.89 -1.51 -18.16
C GLU A 101 2.60 -2.85 -18.35
N ASN A 102 3.06 -3.14 -19.57
CA ASN A 102 3.74 -4.39 -19.88
C ASN A 102 5.03 -4.54 -19.05
N ASN A 103 5.82 -3.48 -18.96
CA ASN A 103 7.09 -3.53 -18.27
C ASN A 103 6.93 -3.52 -16.75
N LEU A 104 5.94 -2.82 -16.20
CA LEU A 104 5.62 -2.91 -14.77
C LEU A 104 5.11 -4.30 -14.39
N THR A 105 4.33 -4.93 -15.26
CA THR A 105 3.87 -6.31 -15.05
C THR A 105 5.06 -7.27 -15.01
N GLU A 106 5.98 -7.17 -15.97
CA GLU A 106 7.19 -8.01 -16.03
C GLU A 106 8.08 -7.81 -14.80
N LEU A 107 8.29 -6.56 -14.36
CA LEU A 107 9.04 -6.27 -13.14
C LEU A 107 8.37 -6.84 -11.89
N LYS A 108 7.03 -6.77 -11.83
CA LYS A 108 6.24 -7.35 -10.75
C LYS A 108 6.40 -8.87 -10.69
N ASP A 109 6.39 -9.54 -11.84
CA ASP A 109 6.57 -10.99 -11.92
C ASP A 109 8.00 -11.38 -11.54
N LEU A 110 9.00 -10.64 -12.03
CA LEU A 110 10.40 -10.83 -11.64
C LEU A 110 10.60 -10.66 -10.13
N PHE A 111 9.95 -9.65 -9.52
CA PHE A 111 9.98 -9.49 -8.06
C PHE A 111 9.40 -10.71 -7.35
N LYS A 112 8.22 -11.18 -7.78
CA LYS A 112 7.53 -12.32 -7.17
C LYS A 112 8.32 -13.63 -7.28
N GLU A 113 9.03 -13.85 -8.39
CA GLU A 113 9.87 -15.02 -8.59
C GLU A 113 11.08 -15.07 -7.64
N ASN A 114 11.61 -13.91 -7.27
CA ASN A 114 12.81 -13.80 -6.44
C ASN A 114 12.52 -13.56 -4.95
N TYR A 115 11.34 -13.06 -4.60
CA TYR A 115 10.93 -12.71 -3.24
C TYR A 115 9.61 -13.38 -2.87
N LEU A 116 9.60 -14.72 -2.88
CA LEU A 116 8.41 -15.56 -2.68
C LEU A 116 7.71 -15.32 -1.34
N ASP A 117 8.48 -14.97 -0.32
CA ASP A 117 7.98 -14.77 1.05
C ASP A 117 7.50 -13.33 1.31
N HIS A 118 7.37 -12.50 0.24
CA HIS A 118 7.01 -11.10 0.37
C HIS A 118 5.80 -10.73 -0.48
N LYS A 119 4.94 -9.87 0.08
CA LYS A 119 3.82 -9.21 -0.60
C LYS A 119 4.20 -7.77 -0.95
N ILE A 120 4.05 -7.40 -2.21
CA ILE A 120 4.27 -6.03 -2.67
C ILE A 120 3.18 -5.11 -2.08
N MET A 121 3.58 -4.05 -1.40
CA MET A 121 2.71 -2.95 -0.97
C MET A 121 2.71 -1.80 -1.98
N HIS A 122 3.91 -1.42 -2.46
CA HIS A 122 4.05 -0.33 -3.44
C HIS A 122 5.07 -0.69 -4.52
N MET A 123 4.78 -0.21 -5.74
CA MET A 123 5.70 -0.15 -6.87
C MET A 123 5.83 1.32 -7.26
N VAL A 124 7.02 1.89 -7.12
CA VAL A 124 7.28 3.31 -7.35
C VAL A 124 8.27 3.47 -8.49
N ILE A 125 7.84 4.09 -9.59
CA ILE A 125 8.77 4.45 -10.66
C ILE A 125 9.67 5.59 -10.14
N VAL A 126 10.96 5.31 -10.05
CA VAL A 126 11.96 6.28 -9.58
C VAL A 126 12.52 7.08 -10.76
N ASN A 127 12.84 6.37 -11.85
CA ASN A 127 13.36 6.98 -13.07
C ASN A 127 12.83 6.28 -14.32
N TYR A 128 12.62 7.09 -15.35
CA TYR A 128 12.53 6.63 -16.73
C TYR A 128 13.92 6.69 -17.35
N ILE A 129 14.31 5.66 -18.10
CA ILE A 129 15.64 5.57 -18.71
C ILE A 129 15.46 5.66 -20.22
N VAL A 130 16.08 6.67 -20.85
CA VAL A 130 16.02 6.89 -22.29
C VAL A 130 17.44 7.08 -22.81
N ASN A 131 17.91 6.19 -23.69
CA ASN A 131 19.27 6.19 -24.22
C ASN A 131 20.34 6.42 -23.13
N GLU A 132 20.21 5.66 -22.00
CA GLU A 132 21.12 5.70 -20.83
C GLU A 132 20.99 6.94 -19.92
N LYS A 133 20.16 7.90 -20.26
CA LYS A 133 19.87 9.05 -19.39
C LYS A 133 18.66 8.75 -18.51
N LYS A 134 18.75 9.13 -17.24
CA LYS A 134 17.66 9.04 -16.27
C LYS A 134 16.82 10.33 -16.28
N HIS A 135 15.51 10.15 -16.26
CA HIS A 135 14.51 11.22 -16.20
C HIS A 135 13.52 10.94 -15.07
N SER A 136 13.28 11.88 -14.18
CA SER A 136 12.32 11.73 -13.07
C SER A 136 10.86 11.87 -13.52
N LEU A 137 10.62 12.57 -14.62
CA LEU A 137 9.30 12.76 -15.22
C LEU A 137 9.29 12.23 -16.65
N LEU A 138 8.14 11.68 -17.05
CA LEU A 138 7.91 11.27 -18.41
C LEU A 138 7.30 12.43 -19.19
N ASP A 139 8.06 12.93 -20.17
CA ASP A 139 7.53 13.81 -21.20
C ASP A 139 7.15 12.95 -22.42
N SER A 140 5.95 13.13 -22.94
CA SER A 140 5.44 12.40 -24.12
C SER A 140 6.28 12.60 -25.38
N SER A 141 7.14 13.64 -25.41
CA SER A 141 8.09 13.91 -26.49
C SER A 141 9.38 13.09 -26.37
N ILE A 142 9.63 12.42 -25.25
CA ILE A 142 10.86 11.67 -25.02
C ILE A 142 10.77 10.31 -25.68
N GLY A 143 11.45 10.20 -26.81
CA GLY A 143 11.66 8.94 -27.54
C GLY A 143 13.14 8.57 -27.59
N GLY A 144 13.44 7.30 -27.74
CA GLY A 144 14.81 6.82 -27.84
C GLY A 144 14.91 5.42 -28.38
N GLU A 145 16.11 5.03 -28.79
CA GLU A 145 16.38 3.66 -29.26
C GLU A 145 16.29 2.63 -28.12
N TYR A 146 16.65 3.06 -26.91
CA TYR A 146 16.59 2.23 -25.71
C TYR A 146 15.73 2.92 -24.66
N LEU A 147 14.77 2.17 -24.15
CA LEU A 147 13.86 2.61 -23.09
C LEU A 147 13.95 1.66 -21.90
N GLY A 148 13.82 2.19 -20.71
CA GLY A 148 13.79 1.40 -19.48
C GLY A 148 13.12 2.12 -18.33
N LEU A 149 12.98 1.41 -17.23
CA LEU A 149 12.43 1.91 -15.96
C LEU A 149 13.36 1.50 -14.81
N GLU A 150 13.41 2.35 -13.81
CA GLU A 150 13.92 2.03 -12.49
C GLU A 150 12.75 2.10 -11.51
N VAL A 151 12.40 0.96 -10.90
CA VAL A 151 11.24 0.82 -10.01
C VAL A 151 11.70 0.38 -8.63
N ASN A 152 11.26 1.10 -7.62
CA ASN A 152 11.46 0.70 -6.22
C ASN A 152 10.24 -0.06 -5.72
N PHE A 153 10.45 -1.29 -5.25
CA PHE A 153 9.45 -2.12 -4.61
C PHE A 153 9.54 -1.95 -3.11
N ILE A 154 8.40 -1.74 -2.47
CA ILE A 154 8.26 -1.77 -1.02
C ILE A 154 7.35 -2.95 -0.71
N ALA A 155 7.86 -3.91 0.05
CA ALA A 155 7.20 -5.18 0.31
C ALA A 155 7.26 -5.55 1.80
N ILE A 156 6.34 -6.41 2.21
CA ILE A 156 6.17 -6.90 3.57
C ILE A 156 6.21 -8.43 3.57
N GLU A 157 6.72 -9.04 4.64
CA GLU A 157 6.72 -10.49 4.80
C GLU A 157 5.31 -11.09 4.81
N ASN A 158 5.12 -12.18 4.08
CA ASN A 158 3.85 -12.91 4.03
C ASN A 158 3.43 -13.47 5.40
N SER A 159 4.37 -13.79 6.29
CA SER A 159 4.11 -14.23 7.66
C SER A 159 3.30 -13.20 8.44
N LEU A 160 3.71 -11.92 8.38
CA LEU A 160 3.02 -10.83 9.05
C LEU A 160 1.65 -10.54 8.37
N VAL A 161 1.60 -10.56 7.04
CA VAL A 161 0.34 -10.45 6.29
C VAL A 161 -0.66 -11.49 6.75
N PHE A 162 -0.24 -12.77 6.78
CA PHE A 162 -1.10 -13.87 7.19
C PHE A 162 -1.58 -13.73 8.64
N ALA A 163 -0.71 -13.29 9.54
CA ALA A 163 -1.08 -13.09 10.94
C ALA A 163 -2.13 -11.97 11.11
N LEU A 164 -1.98 -10.86 10.38
CA LEU A 164 -2.93 -9.74 10.38
C LEU A 164 -4.27 -10.12 9.74
N ASP A 165 -4.23 -10.80 8.57
CA ASP A 165 -5.44 -11.29 7.90
C ASP A 165 -6.24 -12.22 8.82
N LYS A 166 -5.57 -13.13 9.53
CA LYS A 166 -6.22 -14.05 10.48
C LYS A 166 -6.92 -13.31 11.63
N VAL A 167 -6.40 -12.20 12.08
CA VAL A 167 -7.06 -11.38 13.10
C VAL A 167 -8.33 -10.75 12.52
N LEU A 168 -8.25 -10.19 11.31
CA LEU A 168 -9.37 -9.50 10.66
C LEU A 168 -10.47 -10.46 10.18
N GLU A 169 -10.12 -11.68 9.79
CA GLU A 169 -11.08 -12.74 9.43
C GLU A 169 -12.09 -13.04 10.55
N LYS A 170 -11.69 -12.92 11.82
CA LYS A 170 -12.60 -13.10 12.96
C LYS A 170 -13.79 -12.13 12.94
N TYR A 171 -13.59 -10.98 12.30
CA TYR A 171 -14.60 -9.92 12.15
C TYR A 171 -15.27 -9.95 10.78
N GLN A 172 -15.01 -10.96 9.96
CA GLN A 172 -15.47 -11.05 8.57
C GLN A 172 -15.04 -9.85 7.72
N THR A 173 -13.91 -9.25 8.10
CA THR A 173 -13.31 -8.10 7.44
C THR A 173 -12.09 -8.53 6.64
N GLN A 174 -11.96 -8.01 5.42
CA GLN A 174 -10.83 -8.30 4.52
C GLN A 174 -9.97 -7.05 4.31
N VAL A 175 -8.67 -7.26 4.11
CA VAL A 175 -7.77 -6.17 3.72
C VAL A 175 -7.90 -5.93 2.22
N SER A 176 -8.45 -4.77 1.86
CA SER A 176 -8.55 -4.35 0.45
C SER A 176 -7.21 -3.87 -0.10
N GLN A 177 -6.39 -3.23 0.74
CA GLN A 177 -5.08 -2.72 0.35
C GLN A 177 -4.11 -2.70 1.54
N TYR A 178 -2.85 -3.10 1.27
CA TYR A 178 -1.73 -2.95 2.19
C TYR A 178 -0.91 -1.74 1.79
N MET A 179 -0.59 -0.87 2.74
CA MET A 179 0.17 0.35 2.51
C MET A 179 1.32 0.48 3.51
N CYS A 180 2.46 0.97 3.03
CA CYS A 180 3.61 1.26 3.90
C CYS A 180 3.44 2.65 4.53
N GLY A 181 3.40 2.71 5.87
CA GLY A 181 3.19 3.95 6.60
C GLY A 181 4.31 4.99 6.40
N ASP A 182 5.56 4.54 6.28
CA ASP A 182 6.69 5.44 6.04
C ASP A 182 6.70 6.01 4.61
N TYR A 183 6.19 5.24 3.64
CA TYR A 183 6.02 5.73 2.27
C TYR A 183 4.92 6.79 2.20
N ILE A 184 3.76 6.52 2.81
CA ILE A 184 2.62 7.46 2.81
C ILE A 184 2.99 8.78 3.47
N LYS A 185 3.69 8.74 4.61
CA LYS A 185 4.11 9.95 5.32
C LYS A 185 4.95 10.91 4.49
N LYS A 186 5.69 10.43 3.49
CA LYS A 186 6.48 11.30 2.61
C LYS A 186 5.60 12.23 1.77
N PHE A 187 4.39 11.77 1.41
CA PHE A 187 3.45 12.59 0.62
C PHE A 187 2.70 13.63 1.45
N PHE A 188 2.54 13.40 2.76
CA PHE A 188 1.85 14.35 3.66
C PHE A 188 2.78 15.39 4.30
N LYS A 189 4.10 15.32 4.08
CA LYS A 189 5.08 16.28 4.62
C LYS A 189 5.49 17.38 3.66
N GLU A 190 5.04 17.35 2.42
CA GLU A 190 5.39 18.35 1.41
C GLU A 190 4.50 19.59 1.45
N ASP A 191 3.52 19.67 2.37
CA ASP A 191 2.59 20.81 2.51
C ASP A 191 2.81 21.64 3.79
N GLU A 192 4.01 21.58 4.44
CA GLU A 192 4.40 22.49 5.53
C GLU A 192 5.45 23.51 5.12
#